data_05ee0692e3e0f13b74966349f0e1d620
#
_entry.id   05ee0692e3e0f13b74966349f0e1d620
#
_cell.length_a   1.000
_cell.length_b   1.000
_cell.length_c   1.000
_cell.angle_alpha   90.00
_cell.angle_beta   90.00
_cell.angle_gamma   90.00
#
_symmetry.space_group_name_H-M   'P 1'
#
loop_
_entity.id
_entity.type
_entity.pdbx_description
1 polymer ?
#
loop_
_entity_poly.entity_id
_entity_poly.type
_entity_poly.pdbx_seq_one_letter_code
_entity_poly.pdbx_strand_id
1 'polypeptide(L)'
;MRARFVFSNVLICLTVLTSVFFGTVIAVDPMQQLQEGNRRFANNTSANTSLSQKEREKLATGQTPFATIVACSDSRVPPEIIFDQGAGDLFIVRLAGNTVDEFALASIEYGISYLRTPLLVVMGHANCGAVKAAFNLKEGEFSPKLTALLKNIEPAVKQAIDQNPGKSQEELVDIAIKLNAQNVLKEITDRVPAVKELKDKGKLSVNTGVFQFETGKVEWQSDEA
;
A
#
# COMPACT_ATOMS: atom_id res chain seq x y z
N MET A 1 0.87 -33.83 -88.84
CA MET A 1 1.57 -33.81 -87.54
C MET A 1 1.06 -32.62 -86.73
N ARG A 2 0.23 -32.86 -85.70
CA ARG A 2 -0.29 -31.80 -84.82
C ARG A 2 0.33 -32.01 -83.44
N ALA A 3 1.20 -31.09 -82.97
CA ALA A 3 1.78 -31.09 -81.68
C ALA A 3 0.75 -30.53 -80.66
N ARG A 4 0.43 -31.30 -79.60
CA ARG A 4 -0.38 -30.87 -78.50
C ARG A 4 0.57 -30.35 -77.42
N PHE A 5 0.43 -29.05 -77.05
CA PHE A 5 1.03 -28.46 -75.87
C PHE A 5 0.13 -28.72 -74.64
N VAL A 6 0.69 -29.38 -73.67
CA VAL A 6 0.05 -29.58 -72.37
C VAL A 6 0.56 -28.47 -71.44
N PHE A 7 -0.33 -27.56 -71.01
CA PHE A 7 -0.04 -26.58 -69.95
C PHE A 7 -0.25 -27.24 -68.59
N SER A 8 0.83 -27.35 -67.81
CA SER A 8 0.78 -27.80 -66.45
C SER A 8 0.58 -26.58 -65.58
N ASN A 9 -0.60 -26.45 -64.97
CA ASN A 9 -0.89 -25.45 -63.94
C ASN A 9 -0.28 -25.85 -62.61
N VAL A 10 0.83 -25.21 -62.20
CA VAL A 10 1.37 -25.33 -60.85
C VAL A 10 0.65 -24.29 -59.96
N LEU A 11 -0.24 -24.78 -59.09
CA LEU A 11 -0.91 -23.97 -58.11
C LEU A 11 0.03 -23.78 -56.91
N ILE A 12 0.66 -22.61 -56.79
CA ILE A 12 1.48 -22.25 -55.60
C ILE A 12 0.53 -21.82 -54.51
N CYS A 13 0.35 -22.71 -53.53
CA CYS A 13 -0.42 -22.40 -52.32
C CYS A 13 0.47 -21.59 -51.36
N LEU A 14 0.27 -20.27 -51.34
CA LEU A 14 0.97 -19.36 -50.44
C LEU A 14 0.30 -19.43 -49.06
N THR A 15 0.81 -20.25 -48.13
CA THR A 15 0.38 -20.27 -46.74
C THR A 15 0.97 -19.06 -46.00
N VAL A 16 0.15 -18.03 -45.81
CA VAL A 16 0.48 -16.90 -44.92
C VAL A 16 0.39 -17.38 -43.49
N LEU A 17 1.55 -17.63 -42.86
CA LEU A 17 1.66 -17.88 -41.45
C LEU A 17 1.46 -16.56 -40.70
N THR A 18 0.24 -16.28 -40.24
CA THR A 18 -0.04 -15.17 -39.30
C THR A 18 0.41 -15.58 -37.90
N SER A 19 1.60 -15.19 -37.52
CA SER A 19 2.07 -15.27 -36.14
C SER A 19 1.25 -14.29 -35.30
N VAL A 20 0.28 -14.83 -34.56
CA VAL A 20 -0.43 -14.09 -33.51
C VAL A 20 0.54 -13.93 -32.33
N PHE A 21 1.14 -12.75 -32.21
CA PHE A 21 1.86 -12.35 -31.01
C PHE A 21 0.82 -12.18 -29.88
N PHE A 22 0.66 -13.21 -29.04
CA PHE A 22 0.05 -13.05 -27.73
C PHE A 22 1.05 -12.25 -26.88
N GLY A 23 0.90 -10.92 -26.88
CA GLY A 23 1.56 -10.09 -25.90
C GLY A 23 1.07 -10.49 -24.50
N THR A 24 1.92 -11.14 -23.73
CA THR A 24 1.67 -11.31 -22.30
C THR A 24 1.60 -9.92 -21.68
N VAL A 25 0.40 -9.48 -21.28
CA VAL A 25 0.25 -8.32 -20.42
C VAL A 25 0.89 -8.71 -19.09
N ILE A 26 2.12 -8.26 -18.86
CA ILE A 26 2.78 -8.42 -17.56
C ILE A 26 2.00 -7.51 -16.62
N ALA A 27 1.26 -8.09 -15.69
CA ALA A 27 0.61 -7.32 -14.62
C ALA A 27 1.70 -6.58 -13.85
N VAL A 28 1.55 -5.27 -13.71
CA VAL A 28 2.49 -4.47 -12.92
C VAL A 28 2.40 -4.94 -11.47
N ASP A 29 3.56 -5.16 -10.85
CA ASP A 29 3.63 -5.51 -9.43
C ASP A 29 3.01 -4.39 -8.58
N PRO A 30 2.05 -4.71 -7.69
CA PRO A 30 1.37 -3.71 -6.86
C PRO A 30 2.32 -2.85 -6.02
N MET A 31 3.39 -3.44 -5.51
CA MET A 31 4.40 -2.69 -4.74
C MET A 31 5.19 -1.72 -5.64
N GLN A 32 5.57 -2.17 -6.82
CA GLN A 32 6.21 -1.31 -7.81
C GLN A 32 5.29 -0.17 -8.23
N GLN A 33 3.99 -0.41 -8.39
CA GLN A 33 3.01 0.62 -8.73
C GLN A 33 2.94 1.73 -7.67
N LEU A 34 2.93 1.36 -6.38
CA LEU A 34 2.99 2.34 -5.28
C LEU A 34 4.31 3.11 -5.26
N GLN A 35 5.43 2.43 -5.43
CA GLN A 35 6.76 3.06 -5.43
C GLN A 35 6.91 4.06 -6.59
N GLU A 36 6.47 3.70 -7.79
CA GLU A 36 6.47 4.58 -8.96
C GLU A 36 5.55 5.79 -8.76
N GLY A 37 4.38 5.59 -8.17
CA GLY A 37 3.45 6.68 -7.84
C GLY A 37 4.07 7.65 -6.82
N ASN A 38 4.66 7.15 -5.74
CA ASN A 38 5.35 8.00 -4.77
C ASN A 38 6.55 8.73 -5.39
N ARG A 39 7.28 8.10 -6.31
CA ARG A 39 8.37 8.74 -7.06
C ARG A 39 7.85 9.92 -7.89
N ARG A 40 6.71 9.77 -8.59
CA ARG A 40 6.09 10.87 -9.33
C ARG A 40 5.69 12.01 -8.40
N PHE A 41 5.04 11.69 -7.27
CA PHE A 41 4.66 12.69 -6.26
C PHE A 41 5.89 13.46 -5.75
N ALA A 42 6.93 12.76 -5.28
CA ALA A 42 8.15 13.34 -4.76
C ALA A 42 8.90 14.23 -5.78
N ASN A 43 8.77 13.92 -7.08
CA ASN A 43 9.38 14.68 -8.17
C ASN A 43 8.46 15.78 -8.74
N ASN A 44 7.28 16.04 -8.15
CA ASN A 44 6.27 16.99 -8.63
C ASN A 44 5.80 16.69 -10.07
N THR A 45 5.72 15.40 -10.43
CA THR A 45 5.26 14.91 -11.75
C THR A 45 4.00 14.03 -11.62
N SER A 46 3.18 14.29 -10.59
CA SER A 46 1.92 13.57 -10.36
C SER A 46 1.00 13.63 -11.57
N ALA A 47 0.39 12.50 -11.92
CA ALA A 47 -0.44 12.34 -13.09
C ALA A 47 -1.89 11.94 -12.75
N ASN A 48 -2.16 11.35 -11.57
CA ASN A 48 -3.44 10.79 -11.18
C ASN A 48 -4.23 11.74 -10.28
N THR A 49 -4.72 12.84 -10.82
CA THR A 49 -5.50 13.83 -10.07
C THR A 49 -6.96 13.92 -10.50
N SER A 50 -7.35 13.13 -11.50
CA SER A 50 -8.67 13.27 -12.12
C SER A 50 -9.68 12.30 -11.53
N LEU A 51 -10.81 12.84 -11.07
CA LEU A 51 -12.04 12.11 -10.79
C LEU A 51 -13.14 12.68 -11.69
N SER A 52 -12.97 12.54 -13.00
CA SER A 52 -13.90 13.02 -14.01
C SER A 52 -15.27 12.34 -13.86
N GLN A 53 -16.31 12.92 -14.43
CA GLN A 53 -17.65 12.32 -14.44
C GLN A 53 -17.60 10.89 -15.02
N LYS A 54 -16.90 10.70 -16.13
CA LYS A 54 -16.75 9.40 -16.79
C LYS A 54 -16.08 8.36 -15.90
N GLU A 55 -15.08 8.75 -15.11
CA GLU A 55 -14.42 7.86 -14.14
C GLU A 55 -15.34 7.51 -12.98
N ARG A 56 -16.09 8.49 -12.43
CA ARG A 56 -17.08 8.22 -11.38
C ARG A 56 -18.17 7.26 -11.86
N GLU A 57 -18.64 7.41 -13.09
CA GLU A 57 -19.64 6.50 -13.70
C GLU A 57 -19.12 5.06 -13.80
N LYS A 58 -17.83 4.87 -14.16
CA LYS A 58 -17.22 3.53 -14.17
C LYS A 58 -17.13 2.92 -12.77
N LEU A 59 -16.80 3.74 -11.75
CA LEU A 59 -16.67 3.29 -10.37
C LEU A 59 -18.01 3.08 -9.65
N ALA A 60 -19.12 3.57 -10.20
CA ALA A 60 -20.44 3.47 -9.57
C ALA A 60 -20.92 2.02 -9.39
N THR A 61 -20.41 1.08 -10.16
CA THR A 61 -20.81 -0.34 -10.13
C THR A 61 -19.92 -1.24 -9.29
N GLY A 62 -18.77 -0.74 -8.79
CA GLY A 62 -17.86 -1.53 -7.96
C GLY A 62 -16.45 -0.92 -7.88
N GLN A 63 -15.58 -1.59 -7.12
CA GLN A 63 -14.19 -1.21 -6.93
C GLN A 63 -13.28 -2.43 -7.04
N THR A 64 -12.07 -2.22 -7.52
CA THR A 64 -11.03 -3.24 -7.64
C THR A 64 -9.68 -2.66 -7.22
N PRO A 65 -9.52 -2.27 -5.95
CA PRO A 65 -8.27 -1.70 -5.47
C PRO A 65 -7.13 -2.72 -5.57
N PHE A 66 -5.93 -2.25 -5.91
CA PHE A 66 -4.77 -3.13 -5.99
C PHE A 66 -3.98 -3.19 -4.67
N ALA A 67 -4.28 -2.33 -3.69
CA ALA A 67 -3.64 -2.33 -2.38
C ALA A 67 -4.61 -1.88 -1.27
N THR A 68 -4.43 -2.46 -0.07
CA THR A 68 -4.99 -1.97 1.18
C THR A 68 -3.92 -1.18 1.92
N ILE A 69 -4.20 0.08 2.28
CA ILE A 69 -3.28 0.97 2.98
C ILE A 69 -3.83 1.31 4.36
N VAL A 70 -3.07 1.02 5.39
CA VAL A 70 -3.32 1.49 6.76
C VAL A 70 -2.43 2.69 7.03
N ALA A 71 -3.02 3.84 7.33
CA ALA A 71 -2.28 5.10 7.48
C ALA A 71 -2.79 5.95 8.65
N CYS A 72 -2.02 6.97 9.01
CA CYS A 72 -2.46 7.95 10.00
C CYS A 72 -3.62 8.80 9.46
N SER A 73 -4.54 9.20 10.37
CA SER A 73 -5.59 10.19 10.07
C SER A 73 -5.07 11.62 9.90
N ASP A 74 -3.76 11.87 10.06
CA ASP A 74 -3.13 13.18 9.85
C ASP A 74 -3.52 13.75 8.49
N SER A 75 -4.06 14.98 8.47
CA SER A 75 -4.57 15.62 7.26
C SER A 75 -3.53 15.85 6.17
N ARG A 76 -2.25 15.81 6.53
CA ARG A 76 -1.11 16.06 5.64
C ARG A 76 -0.65 14.81 4.87
N VAL A 77 -1.19 13.62 5.21
CA VAL A 77 -0.73 12.35 4.64
C VAL A 77 -1.85 11.54 3.96
N PRO A 78 -2.55 12.10 2.97
CA PRO A 78 -3.54 11.36 2.19
C PRO A 78 -2.85 10.36 1.25
N PRO A 79 -3.06 9.04 1.43
CA PRO A 79 -2.31 8.03 0.68
C PRO A 79 -2.51 8.12 -0.83
N GLU A 80 -3.72 8.46 -1.31
CA GLU A 80 -4.00 8.59 -2.74
C GLU A 80 -3.10 9.66 -3.40
N ILE A 81 -2.85 10.76 -2.69
CA ILE A 81 -1.97 11.84 -3.19
C ILE A 81 -0.51 11.42 -3.12
N ILE A 82 -0.08 10.86 -1.96
CA ILE A 82 1.31 10.44 -1.73
C ILE A 82 1.75 9.37 -2.73
N PHE A 83 0.85 8.45 -3.07
CA PHE A 83 1.12 7.37 -4.03
C PHE A 83 0.68 7.70 -5.46
N ASP A 84 0.19 8.91 -5.72
CA ASP A 84 -0.27 9.36 -7.04
C ASP A 84 -1.22 8.33 -7.68
N GLN A 85 -2.26 7.93 -6.93
CA GLN A 85 -3.26 6.96 -7.36
C GLN A 85 -4.63 7.62 -7.52
N GLY A 86 -5.44 7.06 -8.41
CA GLY A 86 -6.80 7.50 -8.66
C GLY A 86 -7.82 6.96 -7.65
N ALA A 87 -9.04 7.49 -7.70
CA ALA A 87 -10.14 6.93 -6.93
C ALA A 87 -10.41 5.49 -7.35
N GLY A 88 -10.58 4.60 -6.37
CA GLY A 88 -10.82 3.18 -6.59
C GLY A 88 -9.56 2.31 -6.67
N ASP A 89 -8.37 2.91 -6.75
CA ASP A 89 -7.11 2.18 -6.84
C ASP A 89 -6.63 1.64 -5.48
N LEU A 90 -6.91 2.37 -4.40
CA LEU A 90 -6.50 2.02 -3.04
C LEU A 90 -7.71 1.83 -2.12
N PHE A 91 -7.66 0.80 -1.27
CA PHE A 91 -8.57 0.64 -0.14
C PHE A 91 -7.89 1.15 1.13
N ILE A 92 -8.44 2.20 1.76
CA ILE A 92 -7.73 2.95 2.79
C ILE A 92 -8.42 2.86 4.14
N VAL A 93 -7.64 2.53 5.19
CA VAL A 93 -8.03 2.54 6.59
C VAL A 93 -7.16 3.54 7.34
N ARG A 94 -7.77 4.51 8.06
CA ARG A 94 -7.02 5.59 8.70
C ARG A 94 -7.48 5.83 10.12
N LEU A 95 -6.56 5.66 11.08
CA LEU A 95 -6.71 6.08 12.46
C LEU A 95 -5.48 6.90 12.91
N ALA A 96 -5.60 7.71 13.96
CA ALA A 96 -4.48 8.50 14.48
C ALA A 96 -3.31 7.60 14.85
N GLY A 97 -2.09 7.96 14.41
CA GLY A 97 -0.89 7.12 14.61
C GLY A 97 -0.90 5.81 13.85
N ASN A 98 -1.65 5.70 12.75
CA ASN A 98 -1.84 4.45 11.97
C ASN A 98 -2.15 3.21 12.85
N THR A 99 -2.78 3.42 14.02
CA THR A 99 -3.24 2.34 14.92
C THR A 99 -4.40 1.57 14.30
N VAL A 100 -4.72 0.41 14.87
CA VAL A 100 -5.89 -0.38 14.48
C VAL A 100 -6.75 -0.70 15.72
N ASP A 101 -8.05 -0.85 15.48
CA ASP A 101 -9.04 -1.34 16.44
C ASP A 101 -9.89 -2.43 15.74
N GLU A 102 -10.88 -2.96 16.42
CA GLU A 102 -11.73 -4.04 15.89
C GLU A 102 -12.38 -3.67 14.55
N PHE A 103 -12.82 -2.43 14.35
CA PHE A 103 -13.47 -2.01 13.10
C PHE A 103 -12.45 -1.76 12.00
N ALA A 104 -11.27 -1.27 12.35
CA ALA A 104 -10.15 -1.14 11.41
C ALA A 104 -9.69 -2.53 10.92
N LEU A 105 -9.52 -3.49 11.85
CA LEU A 105 -9.16 -4.88 11.51
C LEU A 105 -10.21 -5.53 10.60
N ALA A 106 -11.51 -5.36 10.92
CA ALA A 106 -12.59 -5.86 10.06
C ALA A 106 -12.58 -5.21 8.67
N SER A 107 -12.28 -3.90 8.58
CA SER A 107 -12.14 -3.21 7.30
C SER A 107 -10.94 -3.72 6.50
N ILE A 108 -9.81 -3.98 7.16
CA ILE A 108 -8.62 -4.58 6.53
C ILE A 108 -8.94 -5.98 5.99
N GLU A 109 -9.63 -6.81 6.79
CA GLU A 109 -10.07 -8.13 6.36
C GLU A 109 -10.99 -8.04 5.13
N TYR A 110 -11.91 -7.07 5.10
CA TYR A 110 -12.76 -6.83 3.94
C TYR A 110 -11.94 -6.51 2.68
N GLY A 111 -10.96 -5.59 2.79
CA GLY A 111 -10.07 -5.25 1.68
C GLY A 111 -9.31 -6.46 1.12
N ILE A 112 -8.80 -7.30 2.01
CA ILE A 112 -7.95 -8.44 1.65
C ILE A 112 -8.77 -9.65 1.21
N SER A 113 -9.83 -10.01 1.94
CA SER A 113 -10.58 -11.24 1.71
C SER A 113 -11.68 -11.08 0.66
N TYR A 114 -12.39 -9.94 0.64
CA TYR A 114 -13.52 -9.70 -0.26
C TYR A 114 -13.12 -8.92 -1.51
N LEU A 115 -12.36 -7.84 -1.36
CA LEU A 115 -11.84 -7.08 -2.51
C LEU A 115 -10.58 -7.72 -3.10
N ARG A 116 -9.95 -8.64 -2.37
CA ARG A 116 -8.78 -9.42 -2.81
C ARG A 116 -7.58 -8.55 -3.19
N THR A 117 -7.33 -7.49 -2.42
CA THR A 117 -6.13 -6.68 -2.63
C THR A 117 -4.88 -7.52 -2.41
N PRO A 118 -3.97 -7.60 -3.38
CA PRO A 118 -2.76 -8.43 -3.30
C PRO A 118 -1.62 -7.80 -2.48
N LEU A 119 -1.83 -6.57 -1.98
CA LEU A 119 -0.83 -5.82 -1.22
C LEU A 119 -1.47 -5.16 0.01
N LEU A 120 -0.83 -5.31 1.18
CA LEU A 120 -1.12 -4.59 2.41
C LEU A 120 0.08 -3.73 2.80
N VAL A 121 -0.14 -2.45 3.05
CA VAL A 121 0.89 -1.53 3.53
C VAL A 121 0.45 -0.84 4.80
N VAL A 122 1.30 -0.81 5.82
CA VAL A 122 1.15 0.08 6.97
C VAL A 122 2.12 1.25 6.81
N MET A 123 1.56 2.45 6.63
CA MET A 123 2.31 3.68 6.40
C MET A 123 2.25 4.60 7.62
N GLY A 124 3.39 4.76 8.30
CA GLY A 124 3.65 5.85 9.24
C GLY A 124 4.07 7.13 8.53
N HIS A 125 4.31 8.19 9.30
CA HIS A 125 4.86 9.43 8.72
C HIS A 125 5.73 10.17 9.74
N ALA A 126 6.71 10.89 9.25
CA ALA A 126 7.57 11.74 10.08
C ALA A 126 6.74 12.75 10.90
N ASN A 127 7.24 13.10 12.06
CA ASN A 127 6.59 14.09 12.92
C ASN A 127 5.14 13.73 13.33
N CYS A 128 4.82 12.44 13.51
CA CYS A 128 3.47 12.00 13.91
C CYS A 128 3.07 12.50 15.29
N GLY A 129 2.00 13.30 15.34
CA GLY A 129 1.51 13.89 16.59
C GLY A 129 1.05 12.85 17.62
N ALA A 130 0.45 11.76 17.18
CA ALA A 130 0.01 10.68 18.08
C ALA A 130 1.20 9.94 18.71
N VAL A 131 2.28 9.70 17.95
CA VAL A 131 3.50 9.08 18.49
C VAL A 131 4.18 10.03 19.48
N LYS A 132 4.28 11.33 19.16
CA LYS A 132 4.80 12.34 20.11
C LYS A 132 3.98 12.43 21.40
N ALA A 133 2.65 12.35 21.29
CA ALA A 133 1.76 12.34 22.45
C ALA A 133 1.95 11.07 23.32
N ALA A 134 2.19 9.92 22.69
CA ALA A 134 2.45 8.67 23.40
C ALA A 134 3.76 8.71 24.22
N PHE A 135 4.79 9.45 23.78
CA PHE A 135 6.01 9.68 24.55
C PHE A 135 5.78 10.43 25.85
N ASN A 136 4.81 11.32 25.87
CA ASN A 136 4.52 12.20 26.99
C ASN A 136 3.21 11.83 27.69
N LEU A 137 2.74 10.59 27.52
CA LEU A 137 1.47 10.13 28.07
C LEU A 137 1.50 10.15 29.62
N LYS A 138 0.75 11.08 30.20
CA LYS A 138 0.56 11.18 31.63
C LYS A 138 -0.88 10.85 32.02
N GLU A 139 -1.06 10.27 33.19
CA GLU A 139 -2.37 9.95 33.71
C GLU A 139 -3.23 11.23 33.87
N GLY A 140 -4.45 11.20 33.33
CA GLY A 140 -5.40 12.31 33.42
C GLY A 140 -5.19 13.46 32.43
N GLU A 141 -4.14 13.46 31.62
CA GLU A 141 -3.87 14.52 30.63
C GLU A 141 -4.84 14.47 29.44
N PHE A 142 -5.21 13.27 29.00
CA PHE A 142 -6.08 13.05 27.86
C PHE A 142 -7.41 12.39 28.27
N SER A 143 -8.43 12.55 27.39
CA SER A 143 -9.69 11.83 27.60
C SER A 143 -9.45 10.31 27.61
N PRO A 144 -10.34 9.51 28.26
CA PRO A 144 -10.16 8.05 28.29
C PRO A 144 -10.04 7.39 26.92
N LYS A 145 -10.76 7.91 25.91
CA LYS A 145 -10.70 7.38 24.54
C LYS A 145 -9.35 7.68 23.87
N LEU A 146 -8.84 8.90 24.02
CA LEU A 146 -7.55 9.28 23.45
C LEU A 146 -6.41 8.54 24.18
N THR A 147 -6.49 8.42 25.50
CA THR A 147 -5.53 7.61 26.28
C THR A 147 -5.49 6.16 25.80
N ALA A 148 -6.65 5.54 25.54
CA ALA A 148 -6.71 4.17 25.02
C ALA A 148 -6.03 4.05 23.65
N LEU A 149 -6.23 5.01 22.75
CA LEU A 149 -5.56 5.04 21.45
C LEU A 149 -4.03 5.19 21.61
N LEU A 150 -3.57 6.12 22.45
CA LEU A 150 -2.14 6.35 22.67
C LEU A 150 -1.44 5.14 23.32
N LYS A 151 -2.14 4.39 24.16
CA LYS A 151 -1.63 3.14 24.76
C LYS A 151 -1.33 2.07 23.69
N ASN A 152 -1.98 2.08 22.54
CA ASN A 152 -1.64 1.16 21.43
C ASN A 152 -0.29 1.52 20.79
N ILE A 153 0.18 2.77 20.94
CA ILE A 153 1.48 3.25 20.42
C ILE A 153 2.60 3.05 21.46
N GLU A 154 2.25 3.02 22.75
CA GLU A 154 3.18 2.94 23.86
C GLU A 154 4.24 1.80 23.74
N PRO A 155 3.89 0.59 23.25
CA PRO A 155 4.89 -0.46 23.03
C PRO A 155 6.03 -0.04 22.10
N ALA A 156 5.74 0.69 21.01
CA ALA A 156 6.75 1.19 20.08
C ALA A 156 7.65 2.25 20.71
N VAL A 157 7.06 3.13 21.53
CA VAL A 157 7.80 4.14 22.32
C VAL A 157 8.76 3.47 23.29
N LYS A 158 8.26 2.51 24.07
CA LYS A 158 9.08 1.77 25.03
C LYS A 158 10.23 1.03 24.33
N GLN A 159 9.92 0.34 23.24
CA GLN A 159 10.93 -0.37 22.45
C GLN A 159 12.00 0.59 21.91
N ALA A 160 11.62 1.77 21.42
CA ALA A 160 12.56 2.78 20.94
C ALA A 160 13.53 3.23 22.05
N ILE A 161 13.00 3.48 23.25
CA ILE A 161 13.80 3.92 24.41
C ILE A 161 14.75 2.79 24.87
N ASP A 162 14.22 1.59 25.07
CA ASP A 162 14.97 0.45 25.61
C ASP A 162 16.14 0.01 24.70
N GLN A 163 15.92 0.07 23.38
CA GLN A 163 16.91 -0.36 22.38
C GLN A 163 17.91 0.72 21.98
N ASN A 164 17.68 1.99 22.34
CA ASN A 164 18.52 3.10 21.89
C ASN A 164 18.88 4.05 23.05
N PRO A 165 19.59 3.56 24.08
CA PRO A 165 19.96 4.39 25.22
C PRO A 165 20.86 5.55 24.78
N GLY A 166 20.59 6.74 25.29
CA GLY A 166 21.40 7.94 25.04
C GLY A 166 21.01 8.77 23.82
N LYS A 167 20.00 8.33 23.03
CA LYS A 167 19.45 9.13 21.95
C LYS A 167 18.57 10.25 22.48
N SER A 168 18.49 11.34 21.73
CA SER A 168 17.55 12.44 21.99
C SER A 168 16.10 11.97 21.83
N GLN A 169 15.16 12.69 22.46
CA GLN A 169 13.74 12.38 22.31
C GLN A 169 13.27 12.47 20.83
N GLU A 170 13.83 13.39 20.05
CA GLU A 170 13.50 13.54 18.64
C GLU A 170 13.89 12.30 17.83
N GLU A 171 15.13 11.81 18.01
CA GLU A 171 15.59 10.57 17.38
C GLU A 171 14.77 9.36 17.83
N LEU A 172 14.38 9.30 19.11
CA LEU A 172 13.54 8.22 19.63
C LEU A 172 12.12 8.26 19.05
N VAL A 173 11.56 9.45 18.79
CA VAL A 173 10.26 9.60 18.11
C VAL A 173 10.34 9.04 16.71
N ASP A 174 11.39 9.32 15.95
CA ASP A 174 11.55 8.81 14.57
C ASP A 174 11.69 7.28 14.56
N ILE A 175 12.42 6.73 15.53
CA ILE A 175 12.53 5.27 15.72
C ILE A 175 11.17 4.68 16.09
N ALA A 176 10.43 5.29 17.04
CA ALA A 176 9.13 4.80 17.48
C ALA A 176 8.09 4.85 16.35
N ILE A 177 8.14 5.83 15.43
CA ILE A 177 7.29 5.87 14.24
C ILE A 177 7.49 4.63 13.36
N LYS A 178 8.76 4.24 13.13
CA LYS A 178 9.10 3.04 12.36
C LYS A 178 8.63 1.76 13.05
N LEU A 179 8.94 1.63 14.32
CA LEU A 179 8.51 0.49 15.16
C LEU A 179 7.00 0.38 15.27
N ASN A 180 6.29 1.51 15.37
CA ASN A 180 4.83 1.50 15.42
C ASN A 180 4.20 0.95 14.14
N ALA A 181 4.73 1.31 12.97
CA ALA A 181 4.25 0.74 11.71
C ALA A 181 4.47 -0.78 11.64
N GLN A 182 5.62 -1.27 12.10
CA GLN A 182 5.94 -2.70 12.19
C GLN A 182 5.05 -3.43 13.21
N ASN A 183 4.86 -2.87 14.41
CA ASN A 183 4.02 -3.44 15.45
C ASN A 183 2.56 -3.55 14.98
N VAL A 184 2.04 -2.53 14.30
CA VAL A 184 0.69 -2.55 13.72
C VAL A 184 0.56 -3.60 12.63
N LEU A 185 1.55 -3.76 11.74
CA LEU A 185 1.54 -4.83 10.74
C LEU A 185 1.56 -6.21 11.40
N LYS A 186 2.36 -6.38 12.46
CA LYS A 186 2.37 -7.60 13.25
C LYS A 186 1.01 -7.85 13.89
N GLU A 187 0.40 -6.86 14.55
CA GLU A 187 -0.93 -6.96 15.14
C GLU A 187 -1.98 -7.39 14.11
N ILE A 188 -1.99 -6.78 12.93
CA ILE A 188 -2.90 -7.17 11.83
C ILE A 188 -2.68 -8.62 11.44
N THR A 189 -1.42 -9.04 11.29
CA THR A 189 -1.08 -10.41 10.89
C THR A 189 -1.50 -11.44 11.95
N ASP A 190 -1.36 -11.10 13.22
CA ASP A 190 -1.71 -11.99 14.34
C ASP A 190 -3.23 -12.09 14.56
N ARG A 191 -3.97 -10.99 14.31
CA ARG A 191 -5.39 -10.87 14.65
C ARG A 191 -6.34 -11.08 13.47
N VAL A 192 -5.84 -11.02 12.22
CA VAL A 192 -6.62 -11.28 11.00
C VAL A 192 -6.08 -12.54 10.33
N PRO A 193 -6.66 -13.73 10.60
CA PRO A 193 -6.14 -15.01 10.10
C PRO A 193 -5.97 -15.06 8.59
N ALA A 194 -6.85 -14.39 7.83
CA ALA A 194 -6.78 -14.32 6.38
C ALA A 194 -5.49 -13.63 5.88
N VAL A 195 -5.00 -12.62 6.61
CA VAL A 195 -3.74 -11.92 6.28
C VAL A 195 -2.57 -12.89 6.38
N LYS A 196 -2.49 -13.60 7.52
CA LYS A 196 -1.43 -14.61 7.73
C LYS A 196 -1.49 -15.71 6.68
N GLU A 197 -2.67 -16.28 6.44
CA GLU A 197 -2.86 -17.37 5.48
C GLU A 197 -2.46 -16.97 4.05
N LEU A 198 -2.88 -15.79 3.60
CA LEU A 198 -2.57 -15.31 2.24
C LEU A 198 -1.09 -14.92 2.10
N LYS A 199 -0.47 -14.35 3.14
CA LYS A 199 0.98 -14.08 3.20
C LYS A 199 1.76 -15.39 3.08
N ASP A 200 1.45 -16.38 3.91
CA ASP A 200 2.13 -17.68 3.91
C ASP A 200 2.00 -18.43 2.56
N LYS A 201 0.91 -18.20 1.83
CA LYS A 201 0.69 -18.74 0.47
C LYS A 201 1.32 -17.91 -0.65
N GLY A 202 2.00 -16.82 -0.34
CA GLY A 202 2.58 -15.90 -1.33
C GLY A 202 1.53 -15.17 -2.19
N LYS A 203 0.29 -15.05 -1.71
CA LYS A 203 -0.82 -14.37 -2.40
C LYS A 203 -1.07 -12.94 -1.90
N LEU A 204 -0.44 -12.55 -0.81
CA LEU A 204 -0.49 -11.23 -0.23
C LEU A 204 0.92 -10.77 0.10
N SER A 205 1.36 -9.69 -0.50
CA SER A 205 2.56 -8.96 -0.07
C SER A 205 2.20 -8.03 1.08
N VAL A 206 3.08 -7.93 2.08
CA VAL A 206 2.91 -7.02 3.22
C VAL A 206 4.15 -6.16 3.35
N ASN A 207 3.98 -4.86 3.61
CA ASN A 207 5.09 -3.93 3.72
C ASN A 207 4.80 -2.84 4.74
N THR A 208 5.87 -2.23 5.26
CA THR A 208 5.78 -1.01 6.07
C THR A 208 6.62 0.09 5.47
N GLY A 209 6.24 1.34 5.71
CA GLY A 209 6.99 2.50 5.26
C GLY A 209 6.69 3.73 6.09
N VAL A 210 7.56 4.73 5.99
CA VAL A 210 7.39 6.02 6.69
C VAL A 210 7.50 7.15 5.67
N PHE A 211 6.46 7.94 5.54
CA PHE A 211 6.44 9.12 4.68
C PHE A 211 7.25 10.27 5.31
N GLN A 212 8.12 10.88 4.51
CA GLN A 212 8.98 11.99 4.87
C GLN A 212 8.49 13.28 4.21
N PHE A 213 8.17 14.31 5.01
CA PHE A 213 7.64 15.58 4.48
C PHE A 213 8.67 16.35 3.66
N GLU A 214 9.94 16.33 4.06
CA GLU A 214 11.01 17.10 3.42
C GLU A 214 11.30 16.63 2.00
N THR A 215 11.20 15.33 1.77
CA THR A 215 11.54 14.71 0.49
C THR A 215 10.32 14.30 -0.33
N GLY A 216 9.14 14.22 0.30
CA GLY A 216 7.94 13.63 -0.30
C GLY A 216 8.02 12.13 -0.53
N LYS A 217 9.06 11.46 -0.02
CA LYS A 217 9.28 10.03 -0.24
C LYS A 217 8.72 9.18 0.90
N VAL A 218 8.30 7.97 0.56
CA VAL A 218 8.07 6.89 1.52
C VAL A 218 9.35 6.07 1.63
N GLU A 219 9.94 6.05 2.83
CA GLU A 219 11.06 5.17 3.16
C GLU A 219 10.49 3.80 3.53
N TRP A 220 10.70 2.84 2.65
CA TRP A 220 10.26 1.48 2.85
C TRP A 220 11.16 0.76 3.85
N GLN A 221 10.54 -0.05 4.70
CA GLN A 221 11.26 -0.87 5.66
C GLN A 221 11.35 -2.29 5.08
N SER A 222 12.56 -2.85 5.06
CA SER A 222 12.73 -4.27 4.76
C SER A 222 12.08 -5.10 5.88
N ASP A 223 11.34 -6.15 5.53
CA ASP A 223 10.97 -7.21 6.48
C ASP A 223 12.29 -7.85 6.95
N GLU A 224 12.88 -7.33 8.04
CA GLU A 224 13.82 -8.12 8.82
C GLU A 224 12.98 -9.15 9.58
N ALA A 225 13.03 -10.39 9.06
CA ALA A 225 12.36 -11.55 9.63
C ALA A 225 12.90 -11.90 11.03
#